data_63b577c36f1725dc347722f3d3a787d8
#
_entry.id   63b577c36f1725dc347722f3d3a787d8
#
_cell.length_a   1.000
_cell.length_b   1.000
_cell.length_c   1.000
_cell.angle_alpha   90.00
_cell.angle_beta   90.00
_cell.angle_gamma   90.00
#
_symmetry.space_group_name_H-M   'P 1'
#
loop_
_entity.id
_entity.type
_entity.pdbx_description
1 polymer ?
#
loop_
_entity_poly.entity_id
_entity_poly.type
_entity_poly.pdbx_seq_one_letter_code
_entity_poly.pdbx_strand_id
1 'polypeptide(L)'
;GLIVKRLFEDNKNKFITIECCLSELRGFCFKNDIDFNKFYDIIRRNSIILPVMRDIWINAAKIKFELRKTIKNFGLIDSILVAKQQELKCKIISGDPHFKNLRNIVYLQ
;
A
#
# COMPACT_ATOMS: atom_id res chain seq x y z
N GLY A 1 -6.94 12.68 -0.49
CA GLY A 1 -7.33 13.82 0.26
C GLY A 1 -6.22 14.84 0.49
N LEU A 2 -6.48 15.82 1.33
CA LEU A 2 -5.54 16.91 1.62
C LEU A 2 -4.22 16.42 2.22
N ILE A 3 -4.28 15.43 3.11
CA ILE A 3 -3.09 14.86 3.75
C ILE A 3 -2.18 14.21 2.72
N VAL A 4 -2.74 13.43 1.81
CA VAL A 4 -1.97 12.78 0.74
C VAL A 4 -1.28 13.81 -0.13
N LYS A 5 -1.98 14.89 -0.49
CA LYS A 5 -1.40 15.98 -1.28
C LYS A 5 -0.19 16.61 -0.58
N ARG A 6 -0.32 16.90 0.72
CA ARG A 6 0.79 17.46 1.51
C ARG A 6 1.99 16.51 1.57
N LEU A 7 1.75 15.21 1.71
CA LEU A 7 2.82 14.22 1.72
C LEU A 7 3.57 14.21 0.38
N PHE A 8 2.86 14.31 -0.74
CA PHE A 8 3.50 14.37 -2.07
C PHE A 8 4.25 15.67 -2.31
N GLU A 9 3.81 16.78 -1.74
CA GLU A 9 4.46 18.07 -1.88
C GLU A 9 5.71 18.21 -0.99
N ASP A 10 5.89 17.35 -0.01
CA ASP A 10 7.08 17.35 0.84
C ASP A 10 8.22 16.63 0.14
N ASN A 11 9.17 17.39 -0.39
CA ASN A 11 10.33 16.87 -1.11
C ASN A 11 11.27 16.01 -0.26
N LYS A 12 11.11 16.03 1.07
CA LYS A 12 11.91 15.19 1.97
C LYS A 12 11.39 13.76 2.02
N ASN A 13 10.14 13.53 1.65
CA ASN A 13 9.54 12.21 1.66
C ASN A 13 9.74 11.53 0.32
N LYS A 14 10.24 10.30 0.37
CA LYS A 14 10.32 9.43 -0.80
C LYS A 14 9.23 8.38 -0.67
N PHE A 15 8.42 8.26 -1.71
CA PHE A 15 7.31 7.31 -1.74
C PHE A 15 7.67 6.09 -2.55
N ILE A 16 7.20 4.94 -2.08
CA ILE A 16 7.34 3.67 -2.76
C ILE A 16 5.95 3.09 -2.95
N THR A 17 5.65 2.64 -4.16
CA THR A 17 4.43 1.92 -4.49
C THR A 17 4.81 0.48 -4.79
N ILE A 18 4.13 -0.48 -4.15
CA ILE A 18 4.34 -1.88 -4.46
C ILE A 18 3.44 -2.25 -5.64
N GLU A 19 4.02 -2.90 -6.62
CA GLU A 19 3.40 -3.18 -7.93
C GLU A 19 2.02 -3.82 -7.80
N CYS A 20 1.83 -4.76 -6.85
CA CYS A 20 0.55 -5.43 -6.68
C CYS A 20 -0.59 -4.49 -6.29
N CYS A 21 -0.30 -3.32 -5.71
CA CYS A 21 -1.32 -2.34 -5.35
C CYS A 21 -1.93 -1.65 -6.57
N LEU A 22 -1.27 -1.73 -7.72
CA LEU A 22 -1.78 -1.12 -8.95
C LEU A 22 -3.08 -1.80 -9.42
N SER A 23 -3.22 -3.10 -9.19
CA SER A 23 -4.46 -3.81 -9.54
C SER A 23 -5.63 -3.38 -8.66
N GLU A 24 -5.40 -3.15 -7.37
CA GLU A 24 -6.44 -2.63 -6.48
C GLU A 24 -6.82 -1.21 -6.85
N LEU A 25 -5.84 -0.38 -7.20
CA LEU A 25 -6.11 0.98 -7.66
C LEU A 25 -6.93 0.97 -8.97
N ARG A 26 -6.59 0.07 -9.89
CA ARG A 26 -7.34 -0.09 -11.13
C ARG A 26 -8.80 -0.46 -10.85
N GLY A 27 -9.02 -1.43 -9.94
CA GLY A 27 -10.36 -1.83 -9.53
C GLY A 27 -11.14 -0.70 -8.88
N PHE A 28 -10.49 0.08 -8.02
CA PHE A 28 -11.10 1.26 -7.40
C PHE A 28 -11.52 2.29 -8.44
N CYS A 29 -10.69 2.54 -9.45
CA CYS A 29 -11.01 3.47 -10.52
C CYS A 29 -12.21 3.02 -11.35
N PHE A 30 -12.31 1.72 -11.65
CA PHE A 30 -13.48 1.18 -12.34
C PHE A 30 -14.75 1.36 -11.52
N LYS A 31 -14.69 1.02 -10.23
CA LYS A 31 -15.84 1.09 -9.34
C LYS A 31 -16.36 2.52 -9.16
N ASN A 32 -15.49 3.52 -9.21
CA ASN A 32 -15.82 4.91 -8.94
C ASN A 32 -15.82 5.79 -10.18
N ASP A 33 -15.74 5.19 -11.38
CA ASP A 33 -15.74 5.88 -12.66
C ASP A 33 -14.66 6.98 -12.72
N ILE A 34 -13.45 6.61 -12.34
CA ILE A 34 -12.28 7.51 -12.31
C ILE A 34 -11.31 7.11 -13.41
N ASP A 35 -10.71 8.09 -14.06
CA ASP A 35 -9.68 7.85 -15.08
C ASP A 35 -8.41 7.31 -14.44
N PHE A 36 -8.17 6.00 -14.60
CA PHE A 36 -6.98 5.35 -14.06
C PHE A 36 -5.69 5.97 -14.57
N ASN A 37 -5.62 6.36 -15.83
CA ASN A 37 -4.39 6.89 -16.42
C ASN A 37 -3.91 8.15 -15.73
N LYS A 38 -4.83 8.99 -15.28
CA LYS A 38 -4.49 10.19 -14.50
C LYS A 38 -3.91 9.83 -13.14
N PHE A 39 -4.54 8.87 -12.43
CA PHE A 39 -4.05 8.40 -11.14
C PHE A 39 -2.69 7.73 -11.28
N TYR A 40 -2.56 6.85 -12.25
CA TYR A 40 -1.31 6.14 -12.49
C TYR A 40 -0.15 7.10 -12.80
N ASP A 41 -0.44 8.15 -13.56
CA ASP A 41 0.56 9.16 -13.90
C ASP A 41 1.07 9.89 -12.64
N ILE A 42 0.16 10.23 -11.72
CA ILE A 42 0.53 10.85 -10.45
C ILE A 42 1.41 9.89 -9.62
N ILE A 43 1.02 8.64 -9.51
CA ILE A 43 1.79 7.64 -8.76
C ILE A 43 3.18 7.46 -9.36
N ARG A 44 3.26 7.32 -10.67
CA ARG A 44 4.52 7.12 -11.39
C ARG A 44 5.48 8.28 -11.21
N ARG A 45 4.96 9.51 -11.16
CA ARG A 45 5.78 10.72 -11.00
C ARG A 45 6.25 10.93 -9.58
N ASN A 46 5.49 10.46 -8.58
CA ASN A 46 5.72 10.77 -7.17
C ASN A 46 6.21 9.59 -6.35
N SER A 47 6.35 8.41 -6.95
CA SER A 47 6.81 7.23 -6.25
C SER A 47 7.68 6.35 -7.13
N ILE A 48 8.46 5.49 -6.47
CA ILE A 48 9.19 4.41 -7.13
C ILE A 48 8.31 3.18 -7.07
N ILE A 49 8.02 2.57 -8.21
CA ILE A 49 7.19 1.36 -8.29
C ILE A 49 8.12 0.15 -8.20
N LEU A 50 7.94 -0.66 -7.15
CA LEU A 50 8.76 -1.84 -6.91
C LEU A 50 7.97 -3.13 -7.18
N PRO A 51 8.61 -4.13 -7.78
CA PRO A 51 7.98 -5.44 -8.00
C PRO A 51 7.90 -6.22 -6.68
N VAL A 52 7.12 -7.30 -6.72
CA VAL A 52 7.04 -8.27 -5.61
C VAL A 52 7.85 -9.50 -6.00
N MET A 53 8.94 -9.74 -5.28
CA MET A 53 9.79 -10.91 -5.53
C MET A 53 9.18 -12.16 -4.90
N ARG A 54 9.65 -13.32 -5.37
CA ARG A 54 9.08 -14.62 -4.96
C ARG A 54 9.07 -14.84 -3.45
N ASP A 55 10.15 -14.49 -2.77
CA ASP A 55 10.29 -14.67 -1.32
C ASP A 55 9.27 -13.83 -0.54
N ILE A 56 8.92 -12.65 -1.04
CA ILE A 56 7.90 -11.80 -0.43
C ILE A 56 6.52 -12.43 -0.57
N TRP A 57 6.20 -13.01 -1.73
CA TRP A 57 4.96 -13.75 -1.91
C TRP A 57 4.82 -14.88 -0.89
N ILE A 58 5.89 -15.65 -0.70
CA ILE A 58 5.90 -16.78 0.22
C ILE A 58 5.73 -16.29 1.67
N ASN A 59 6.49 -15.26 2.07
CA ASN A 59 6.42 -14.71 3.42
C ASN A 59 5.06 -14.07 3.71
N ALA A 60 4.42 -13.48 2.72
CA ALA A 60 3.10 -12.86 2.87
C ALA A 60 2.04 -13.86 3.34
N ALA A 61 2.13 -15.13 2.94
CA ALA A 61 1.19 -16.15 3.39
C ALA A 61 1.24 -16.34 4.90
N LYS A 62 2.44 -16.34 5.49
CA LYS A 62 2.63 -16.43 6.94
C LYS A 62 2.06 -15.20 7.65
N ILE A 63 2.35 -14.01 7.15
CA ILE A 63 1.86 -12.76 7.71
C ILE A 63 0.33 -12.74 7.68
N LYS A 64 -0.26 -13.13 6.56
CA LYS A 64 -1.72 -13.21 6.41
C LYS A 64 -2.32 -14.17 7.44
N PHE A 65 -1.73 -15.34 7.60
CA PHE A 65 -2.20 -16.32 8.58
C PHE A 65 -2.16 -15.75 9.99
N GLU A 66 -1.07 -15.10 10.38
CA GLU A 66 -0.91 -14.52 11.72
C GLU A 66 -1.86 -13.34 11.96
N LEU A 67 -1.93 -12.40 11.02
CA LEU A 67 -2.72 -11.19 11.21
C LEU A 67 -4.23 -11.43 11.12
N ARG A 68 -4.67 -12.45 10.38
CA ARG A 68 -6.10 -12.82 10.34
C ARG A 68 -6.62 -13.31 11.66
N LYS A 69 -5.78 -13.70 12.60
CA LYS A 69 -6.20 -14.08 13.96
C LYS A 69 -6.84 -12.92 14.70
N THR A 70 -6.42 -11.69 14.42
CA THR A 70 -6.88 -10.48 15.10
C THR A 70 -7.52 -9.46 14.17
N ILE A 71 -7.23 -9.49 12.88
CA ILE A 71 -7.77 -8.56 11.90
C ILE A 71 -8.60 -9.33 10.88
N LYS A 72 -9.91 -9.20 10.98
CA LYS A 72 -10.85 -9.89 10.09
C LYS A 72 -10.60 -9.45 8.64
N ASN A 73 -10.58 -10.44 7.74
CA ASN A 73 -10.43 -10.21 6.28
C ASN A 73 -9.12 -9.58 5.86
N PHE A 74 -8.07 -9.63 6.69
CA PHE A 74 -6.76 -9.18 6.28
C PHE A 74 -6.30 -9.98 5.06
N GLY A 75 -6.05 -9.29 3.94
CA GLY A 75 -5.87 -9.92 2.64
C GLY A 75 -4.42 -10.19 2.28
N LEU A 76 -4.24 -10.85 1.13
CA LEU A 76 -2.90 -11.16 0.61
C LEU A 76 -2.13 -9.89 0.24
N ILE A 77 -2.77 -8.94 -0.43
CA ILE A 77 -2.12 -7.67 -0.82
C ILE A 77 -1.69 -6.90 0.44
N ASP A 78 -2.57 -6.84 1.45
CA ASP A 78 -2.23 -6.22 2.74
C ASP A 78 -0.99 -6.87 3.35
N SER A 79 -0.92 -8.19 3.27
CA SER A 79 0.20 -8.98 3.81
C SER A 79 1.50 -8.73 3.05
N ILE A 80 1.42 -8.55 1.74
CA ILE A 80 2.57 -8.17 0.91
C ILE A 80 3.10 -6.80 1.33
N LEU A 81 2.21 -5.83 1.59
CA LEU A 81 2.61 -4.51 2.07
C LEU A 81 3.35 -4.61 3.40
N VAL A 82 2.86 -5.42 4.33
CA VAL A 82 3.53 -5.63 5.62
C VAL A 82 4.90 -6.29 5.41
N ALA A 83 4.99 -7.29 4.55
CA ALA A 83 6.26 -7.96 4.26
C ALA A 83 7.28 -6.97 3.66
N LYS A 84 6.85 -6.13 2.74
CA LYS A 84 7.72 -5.11 2.15
C LYS A 84 8.11 -4.04 3.16
N GLN A 85 7.20 -3.64 4.05
CA GLN A 85 7.50 -2.72 5.13
C GLN A 85 8.62 -3.25 6.02
N GLN A 86 8.56 -4.53 6.37
CA GLN A 86 9.58 -5.17 7.20
C GLN A 86 10.92 -5.23 6.47
N GLU A 87 10.91 -5.54 5.18
CA GLU A 87 12.14 -5.61 4.37
C GLU A 87 12.78 -4.22 4.22
N LEU A 88 11.99 -3.22 3.90
CA LEU A 88 12.48 -1.87 3.61
C LEU A 88 12.61 -0.99 4.84
N LYS A 89 12.10 -1.43 5.98
CA LYS A 89 12.12 -0.69 7.26
C LYS A 89 11.52 0.72 7.10
N CYS A 90 10.37 0.79 6.46
CA CYS A 90 9.67 2.05 6.18
C CYS A 90 8.28 2.05 6.83
N LYS A 91 7.52 3.13 6.61
CA LYS A 91 6.13 3.23 7.06
C LYS A 91 5.20 2.95 5.90
N ILE A 92 4.04 2.34 6.20
CA ILE A 92 2.94 2.21 5.25
C ILE A 92 2.03 3.41 5.41
N ILE A 93 1.64 4.02 4.28
CA ILE A 93 0.61 5.06 4.24
C ILE A 93 -0.66 4.43 3.72
N SER A 94 -1.71 4.40 4.52
CA SER A 94 -2.96 3.74 4.14
C SER A 94 -4.17 4.37 4.81
N GLY A 95 -5.29 4.42 4.08
CA GLY A 95 -6.61 4.72 4.63
C GLY A 95 -7.42 3.47 4.92
N ASP A 96 -6.87 2.28 4.69
CA ASP A 96 -7.57 1.01 4.90
C ASP A 96 -7.64 0.70 6.39
N PRO A 97 -8.85 0.46 6.94
CA PRO A 97 -9.01 0.11 8.35
C PRO A 97 -8.22 -1.11 8.81
N HIS A 98 -7.85 -2.02 7.91
CA HIS A 98 -7.01 -3.18 8.25
C HIS A 98 -5.65 -2.76 8.83
N PHE A 99 -5.13 -1.57 8.49
CA PHE A 99 -3.84 -1.09 8.96
C PHE A 99 -3.92 -0.17 10.17
N LYS A 100 -5.11 0.20 10.62
CA LYS A 100 -5.31 1.25 11.62
C LYS A 100 -4.50 1.04 12.91
N ASN A 101 -4.40 -0.20 13.38
CA ASN A 101 -3.75 -0.54 14.65
C ASN A 101 -2.40 -1.23 14.48
N LEU A 102 -1.87 -1.27 13.27
CA LEU A 102 -0.55 -1.85 13.02
C LEU A 102 0.54 -0.82 13.26
N ARG A 103 1.76 -1.31 13.53
CA ARG A 103 2.94 -0.45 13.75
C ARG A 103 3.43 0.15 12.45
N ASN A 104 4.07 1.31 12.56
CA ASN A 104 4.71 1.99 11.44
C ASN A 104 3.74 2.31 10.30
N ILE A 105 2.56 2.78 10.67
CA ILE A 105 1.51 3.19 9.74
C ILE A 105 1.28 4.69 9.87
N VAL A 106 1.16 5.37 8.72
CA VAL A 106 0.56 6.69 8.63
C VAL A 106 -0.87 6.47 8.17
N TYR A 107 -1.82 6.57 9.10
CA TYR A 107 -3.22 6.29 8.81
C TYR A 107 -3.93 7.54 8.30
N LEU A 108 -4.55 7.42 7.13
CA LEU A 108 -5.31 8.51 6.50
C LEU A 108 -6.79 8.36 6.84
N GLN A 109 -7.33 9.37 7.49
CA GLN A 109 -8.75 9.42 7.84
C GLN A 109 -9.56 10.14 6.77
#